data_4a06883df26f0cae3db11c9f5b00e459
#
_entry.id   4a06883df26f0cae3db11c9f5b00e459
#
_cell.length_a   1.000
_cell.length_b   1.000
_cell.length_c   1.000
_cell.angle_alpha   90.00
_cell.angle_beta   90.00
_cell.angle_gamma   90.00
#
_symmetry.space_group_name_H-M   'P 1'
#
loop_
_entity.id
_entity.type
_entity.pdbx_description
1 polymer ?
#
loop_
_entity_poly.entity_id
_entity_poly.type
_entity_poly.pdbx_seq_one_letter_code
_entity_poly.pdbx_strand_id
1 'polypeptide(L)'
;FERLRAMLHHHAEAAEIDALSDRDLDDLGMTRDQLRAFLSMPKDIGQRVTAMAAIFGVSEVELKRDHSQWLDLLTVCGHCADRAACASELAKGDAAHAADCGFCGNRESFGELRRRPAPVAAR
;
A
#
# COMPACT_ATOMS: atom_id res chain seq x y z
N PHE A 1 -0.24 8.44 7.02
CA PHE A 1 0.56 8.06 5.85
C PHE A 1 0.32 8.98 4.67
N GLU A 2 -0.92 9.30 4.36
CA GLU A 2 -1.27 10.27 3.32
C GLU A 2 -0.72 11.66 3.63
N ARG A 3 -0.74 12.05 4.89
CA ARG A 3 -0.16 13.30 5.36
C ARG A 3 1.34 13.36 5.11
N LEU A 4 2.03 12.27 5.42
CA LEU A 4 3.46 12.14 5.19
C LEU A 4 3.77 12.25 3.71
N ARG A 5 3.01 11.56 2.87
CA ARG A 5 3.17 11.60 1.43
C ARG A 5 2.97 13.01 0.87
N ALA A 6 1.91 13.71 1.31
CA ALA A 6 1.64 15.07 0.88
C ALA A 6 2.78 16.02 1.27
N MET A 7 3.31 15.87 2.47
CA MET A 7 4.43 16.66 2.96
C MET A 7 5.70 16.41 2.16
N LEU A 8 5.99 15.13 1.86
CA LEU A 8 7.15 14.75 1.07
C LEU A 8 7.06 15.24 -0.38
N HIS A 9 5.87 15.26 -0.96
CA HIS A 9 5.67 15.76 -2.32
C HIS A 9 6.01 17.23 -2.48
N HIS A 10 5.86 18.02 -1.44
CA HIS A 10 6.23 19.43 -1.48
C HIS A 10 7.73 19.65 -1.63
N HIS A 11 8.53 18.67 -1.22
CA HIS A 11 9.99 18.79 -1.14
C HIS A 11 10.72 17.73 -1.97
N ALA A 12 9.98 16.93 -2.74
CA ALA A 12 10.53 15.71 -3.33
C ALA A 12 11.19 15.92 -4.68
N GLU A 13 12.24 16.70 -4.68
CA GLU A 13 13.19 16.62 -5.78
C GLU A 13 14.28 15.60 -5.43
N ALA A 14 14.88 14.98 -6.46
CA ALA A 14 15.88 13.94 -6.27
C ALA A 14 17.05 14.39 -5.37
N ALA A 15 17.45 15.66 -5.50
CA ALA A 15 18.53 16.24 -4.70
C ALA A 15 18.17 16.29 -3.20
N GLU A 16 16.90 16.55 -2.87
CA GLU A 16 16.44 16.59 -1.48
C GLU A 16 16.40 15.20 -0.86
N ILE A 17 16.01 14.18 -1.64
CA ILE A 17 16.05 12.80 -1.18
C ILE A 17 17.49 12.38 -0.88
N ASP A 18 18.43 12.75 -1.75
CA ASP A 18 19.85 12.43 -1.57
C ASP A 18 20.46 13.16 -0.37
N ALA A 19 19.92 14.30 0.00
CA ALA A 19 20.36 15.10 1.15
C ALA A 19 19.85 14.57 2.50
N LEU A 20 18.87 13.66 2.51
CA LEU A 20 18.37 13.08 3.75
C LEU A 20 19.43 12.26 4.45
N SER A 21 19.54 12.43 5.78
CA SER A 21 20.44 11.64 6.61
C SER A 21 19.87 10.23 6.84
N ASP A 22 20.74 9.31 7.26
CA ASP A 22 20.30 7.97 7.66
C ASP A 22 19.27 8.03 8.79
N ARG A 23 19.42 8.99 9.70
CA ARG A 23 18.47 9.21 10.79
C ARG A 23 17.10 9.62 10.25
N ASP A 24 17.07 10.52 9.27
CA ASP A 24 15.82 10.94 8.63
C ASP A 24 15.12 9.74 8.00
N LEU A 25 15.88 8.87 7.32
CA LEU A 25 15.34 7.65 6.70
C LEU A 25 14.84 6.67 7.75
N ASP A 26 15.55 6.51 8.86
CA ASP A 26 15.11 5.65 9.96
C ASP A 26 13.81 6.16 10.57
N ASP A 27 13.68 7.47 10.74
CA ASP A 27 12.46 8.09 11.26
C ASP A 27 11.27 7.88 10.30
N LEU A 28 11.52 7.83 8.99
CA LEU A 28 10.51 7.53 7.99
C LEU A 28 10.21 6.02 7.89
N GLY A 29 11.08 5.17 8.38
CA GLY A 29 10.95 3.72 8.25
C GLY A 29 11.20 3.22 6.83
N MET A 30 12.01 3.93 6.05
CA MET A 30 12.27 3.63 4.65
C MET A 30 13.76 3.71 4.33
N THR A 31 14.21 2.89 3.36
CA THR A 31 15.49 3.13 2.69
C THR A 31 15.34 4.28 1.69
N ARG A 32 16.46 4.83 1.24
CA ARG A 32 16.44 5.90 0.23
C ARG A 32 15.79 5.44 -1.08
N ASP A 33 16.07 4.21 -1.52
CA ASP A 33 15.48 3.64 -2.73
C ASP A 33 13.97 3.41 -2.58
N GLN A 34 13.54 2.95 -1.42
CA GLN A 34 12.12 2.80 -1.10
C GLN A 34 11.40 4.15 -1.16
N LEU A 35 12.03 5.19 -0.63
CA LEU A 35 11.46 6.54 -0.64
C LEU A 35 11.31 7.06 -2.08
N ARG A 36 12.34 6.88 -2.92
CA ARG A 36 12.26 7.27 -4.33
C ARG A 36 11.13 6.54 -5.05
N ALA A 37 11.05 5.23 -4.87
CA ALA A 37 10.00 4.42 -5.46
C ALA A 37 8.62 4.85 -4.99
N PHE A 38 8.47 5.10 -3.69
CA PHE A 38 7.22 5.56 -3.10
C PHE A 38 6.75 6.89 -3.69
N LEU A 39 7.66 7.86 -3.80
CA LEU A 39 7.33 9.19 -4.31
C LEU A 39 7.03 9.20 -5.81
N SER A 40 7.55 8.23 -6.56
CA SER A 40 7.27 8.10 -7.99
C SER A 40 5.99 7.32 -8.29
N MET A 41 5.35 6.69 -7.29
CA MET A 41 4.10 5.97 -7.49
C MET A 41 2.94 6.91 -7.80
N PRO A 42 1.96 6.46 -8.62
CA PRO A 42 0.71 7.20 -8.76
C PRO A 42 0.04 7.43 -7.40
N LYS A 43 -0.59 8.59 -7.26
CA LYS A 43 -1.18 9.02 -5.98
C LYS A 43 -2.32 8.13 -5.50
N ASP A 44 -2.97 7.41 -6.41
CA ASP A 44 -4.13 6.56 -6.10
C ASP A 44 -3.75 5.15 -5.60
N ILE A 45 -2.47 4.80 -5.58
CA ILE A 45 -2.04 3.44 -5.21
C ILE A 45 -2.51 3.04 -3.81
N GLY A 46 -2.36 3.91 -2.83
CA GLY A 46 -2.83 3.63 -1.46
C GLY A 46 -4.32 3.35 -1.39
N GLN A 47 -5.12 4.14 -2.08
CA GLN A 47 -6.57 3.96 -2.14
C GLN A 47 -6.93 2.66 -2.86
N ARG A 48 -6.21 2.34 -3.92
CA ARG A 48 -6.43 1.13 -4.71
C ARG A 48 -6.13 -0.13 -3.90
N VAL A 49 -5.01 -0.17 -3.18
CA VAL A 49 -4.67 -1.28 -2.28
C VAL A 49 -5.75 -1.44 -1.21
N THR A 50 -6.17 -0.34 -0.59
CA THR A 50 -7.20 -0.36 0.45
C THR A 50 -8.53 -0.90 -0.10
N ALA A 51 -8.94 -0.44 -1.27
CA ALA A 51 -10.19 -0.89 -1.90
C ALA A 51 -10.13 -2.36 -2.28
N MET A 52 -9.02 -2.81 -2.85
CA MET A 52 -8.85 -4.21 -3.23
C MET A 52 -8.80 -5.12 -1.99
N ALA A 53 -8.11 -4.69 -0.94
CA ALA A 53 -8.05 -5.41 0.33
C ALA A 53 -9.45 -5.61 0.93
N ALA A 54 -10.32 -4.61 0.81
CA ALA A 54 -11.70 -4.70 1.28
C ALA A 54 -12.47 -5.82 0.56
N ILE A 55 -12.23 -6.03 -0.73
CA ILE A 55 -12.83 -7.14 -1.48
C ILE A 55 -12.40 -8.48 -0.88
N PHE A 56 -11.17 -8.58 -0.39
CA PHE A 56 -10.63 -9.78 0.26
C PHE A 56 -11.02 -9.88 1.75
N GLY A 57 -11.78 -8.93 2.27
CA GLY A 57 -12.22 -8.93 3.66
C GLY A 57 -11.17 -8.40 4.65
N VAL A 58 -10.22 -7.61 4.18
CA VAL A 58 -9.18 -7.00 5.02
C VAL A 58 -9.52 -5.53 5.26
N SER A 59 -9.60 -5.12 6.54
CA SER A 59 -9.86 -3.73 6.90
C SER A 59 -8.63 -2.86 6.73
N GLU A 60 -8.85 -1.56 6.63
CA GLU A 60 -7.76 -0.59 6.53
C GLU A 60 -6.84 -0.64 7.75
N VAL A 61 -7.39 -0.83 8.95
CA VAL A 61 -6.61 -0.94 10.18
C VAL A 61 -5.67 -2.14 10.13
N GLU A 62 -6.18 -3.30 9.71
CA GLU A 62 -5.37 -4.51 9.53
C GLU A 62 -4.25 -4.29 8.52
N LEU A 63 -4.60 -3.68 7.40
CA LEU A 63 -3.72 -3.45 6.28
C LEU A 63 -2.50 -2.60 6.65
N LYS A 64 -2.72 -1.59 7.50
CA LYS A 64 -1.69 -0.61 7.86
C LYS A 64 -1.03 -0.88 9.21
N ARG A 65 -1.38 -1.96 9.88
CA ARG A 65 -0.84 -2.30 11.21
C ARG A 65 0.67 -2.47 11.17
N ASP A 66 1.18 -3.16 10.17
CA ASP A 66 2.60 -3.37 9.95
C ASP A 66 3.05 -2.45 8.82
N HIS A 67 3.86 -1.46 9.16
CA HIS A 67 4.31 -0.45 8.19
C HIS A 67 5.12 -1.06 7.05
N SER A 68 6.01 -2.00 7.36
CA SER A 68 6.82 -2.68 6.34
C SER A 68 5.95 -3.46 5.37
N GLN A 69 4.96 -4.17 5.88
CA GLN A 69 4.02 -4.92 5.03
C GLN A 69 3.18 -3.98 4.18
N TRP A 70 2.74 -2.86 4.72
CA TRP A 70 2.01 -1.86 3.96
C TRP A 70 2.83 -1.35 2.77
N LEU A 71 4.12 -1.07 2.99
CA LEU A 71 5.03 -0.64 1.92
C LEU A 71 5.20 -1.71 0.84
N ASP A 72 5.30 -2.97 1.24
CA ASP A 72 5.39 -4.08 0.29
C ASP A 72 4.14 -4.18 -0.58
N LEU A 73 2.97 -4.04 0.03
CA LEU A 73 1.70 -4.05 -0.71
C LEU A 73 1.62 -2.91 -1.73
N LEU A 74 2.05 -1.72 -1.34
CA LEU A 74 2.11 -0.57 -2.24
C LEU A 74 3.06 -0.82 -3.41
N THR A 75 4.21 -1.41 -3.14
CA THR A 75 5.22 -1.69 -4.16
C THR A 75 4.69 -2.67 -5.20
N VAL A 76 4.08 -3.76 -4.77
CA VAL A 76 3.47 -4.75 -5.68
C VAL A 76 2.38 -4.09 -6.53
N CYS A 77 1.48 -3.33 -5.90
CA CYS A 77 0.41 -2.63 -6.62
C CYS A 77 0.98 -1.61 -7.62
N GLY A 78 2.03 -0.90 -7.23
CA GLY A 78 2.69 0.09 -8.09
C GLY A 78 3.29 -0.48 -9.37
N HIS A 79 3.64 -1.77 -9.36
CA HIS A 79 4.19 -2.48 -10.53
C HIS A 79 3.14 -3.36 -11.24
N CYS A 80 1.88 -3.27 -10.87
CA CYS A 80 0.83 -4.12 -11.41
C CYS A 80 0.60 -3.82 -12.90
N ALA A 81 0.57 -4.88 -13.71
CA ALA A 81 0.26 -4.81 -15.14
C ALA A 81 -1.25 -4.89 -15.44
N ASP A 82 -2.06 -5.22 -14.44
CA ASP A 82 -3.48 -5.54 -14.61
C ASP A 82 -4.41 -4.44 -14.07
N ARG A 83 -4.03 -3.20 -14.25
CA ARG A 83 -4.78 -2.04 -13.71
C ARG A 83 -6.19 -1.94 -14.25
N ALA A 84 -6.40 -2.29 -15.53
CA ALA A 84 -7.71 -2.25 -16.15
C ALA A 84 -8.64 -3.30 -15.52
N ALA A 85 -8.15 -4.52 -15.30
CA ALA A 85 -8.90 -5.57 -14.63
C ALA A 85 -9.24 -5.18 -13.19
N CYS A 86 -8.28 -4.58 -12.48
CA CYS A 86 -8.48 -4.07 -11.13
C CYS A 86 -9.56 -3.00 -11.09
N ALA A 87 -9.49 -2.01 -11.98
CA ALA A 87 -10.48 -0.93 -12.04
C ALA A 87 -11.88 -1.48 -12.31
N SER A 88 -11.99 -2.48 -13.18
CA SER A 88 -13.25 -3.13 -13.51
C SER A 88 -13.87 -3.83 -12.29
N GLU A 89 -13.05 -4.55 -11.51
CA GLU A 89 -13.54 -5.20 -10.29
C GLU A 89 -13.92 -4.19 -9.21
N LEU A 90 -13.11 -3.16 -9.00
CA LEU A 90 -13.41 -2.12 -8.03
C LEU A 90 -14.71 -1.37 -8.35
N ALA A 91 -15.02 -1.21 -9.64
CA ALA A 91 -16.25 -0.56 -10.09
C ALA A 91 -17.52 -1.34 -9.74
N LYS A 92 -17.42 -2.65 -9.47
CA LYS A 92 -18.55 -3.48 -9.08
C LYS A 92 -19.05 -3.21 -7.66
N GLY A 93 -18.26 -2.54 -6.83
CA GLY A 93 -18.62 -2.24 -5.45
C GLY A 93 -18.93 -3.53 -4.67
N ASP A 94 -20.10 -3.60 -4.05
CA ASP A 94 -20.50 -4.75 -3.23
C ASP A 94 -20.64 -6.06 -4.02
N ALA A 95 -20.72 -5.99 -5.35
CA ALA A 95 -20.79 -7.16 -6.21
C ALA A 95 -19.42 -7.75 -6.54
N ALA A 96 -18.33 -7.11 -6.12
CA ALA A 96 -16.98 -7.62 -6.36
C ALA A 96 -16.68 -8.81 -5.44
N HIS A 97 -15.99 -9.80 -5.99
CA HIS A 97 -15.61 -11.02 -5.26
C HIS A 97 -14.12 -11.27 -5.38
N ALA A 98 -13.49 -11.68 -4.27
CA ALA A 98 -12.08 -12.02 -4.25
C ALA A 98 -11.71 -13.12 -5.25
N ALA A 99 -12.62 -14.07 -5.49
CA ALA A 99 -12.40 -15.13 -6.45
C ALA A 99 -12.16 -14.64 -7.88
N ASP A 100 -12.67 -13.45 -8.21
CA ASP A 100 -12.50 -12.83 -9.53
C ASP A 100 -11.24 -11.96 -9.62
N CYS A 101 -10.48 -11.85 -8.54
CA CYS A 101 -9.29 -11.02 -8.42
C CYS A 101 -7.99 -11.82 -8.45
N GLY A 102 -7.97 -12.94 -9.18
CA GLY A 102 -6.78 -13.79 -9.32
C GLY A 102 -5.59 -13.08 -10.01
N PHE A 103 -5.85 -12.00 -10.71
CA PHE A 103 -4.81 -11.16 -11.32
C PHE A 103 -4.03 -10.33 -10.29
N CYS A 104 -4.58 -10.10 -9.11
CA CYS A 104 -3.97 -9.22 -8.10
C CYS A 104 -2.70 -9.83 -7.51
N GLY A 105 -1.58 -9.14 -7.65
CA GLY A 105 -0.30 -9.58 -7.12
C GLY A 105 -0.25 -9.65 -5.60
N ASN A 106 -1.16 -8.96 -4.91
CA ASN A 106 -1.25 -8.95 -3.45
C ASN A 106 -2.28 -9.97 -2.91
N ARG A 107 -2.90 -10.77 -3.75
CA ARG A 107 -4.00 -11.66 -3.35
C ARG A 107 -3.63 -12.61 -2.22
N GLU A 108 -2.42 -13.15 -2.26
CA GLU A 108 -1.95 -14.07 -1.21
C GLU A 108 -1.72 -13.34 0.10
N SER A 109 -1.11 -12.16 0.04
CA SER A 109 -0.89 -11.32 1.22
C SER A 109 -2.21 -10.91 1.86
N PHE A 110 -3.20 -10.54 1.08
CA PHE A 110 -4.54 -10.23 1.58
C PHE A 110 -5.19 -11.45 2.23
N GLY A 111 -5.05 -12.62 1.61
CA GLY A 111 -5.58 -13.87 2.16
C GLY A 111 -4.95 -14.20 3.51
N GLU A 112 -3.65 -14.00 3.66
CA GLU A 112 -2.95 -14.20 4.93
C GLU A 112 -3.41 -13.21 5.99
N LEU A 113 -3.55 -11.95 5.65
CA LEU A 113 -4.05 -10.92 6.56
C LEU A 113 -5.46 -11.23 7.05
N ARG A 114 -6.31 -11.69 6.16
CA ARG A 114 -7.67 -12.09 6.52
C ARG A 114 -7.69 -13.24 7.52
N ARG A 115 -6.78 -14.19 7.38
CA ARG A 115 -6.69 -15.36 8.28
C ARG A 115 -5.99 -15.07 9.60
N ARG A 116 -5.26 -13.94 9.68
CA ARG A 116 -4.53 -13.57 10.88
C ARG A 116 -5.52 -13.23 11.98
N PRO A 117 -5.35 -13.79 13.21
CA PRO A 117 -6.19 -13.40 14.33
C PRO A 117 -6.08 -11.91 14.61
N ALA A 118 -7.20 -11.28 14.95
CA ALA A 118 -7.19 -9.90 15.40
C ALA A 118 -6.25 -9.77 16.60
N PRO A 119 -5.49 -8.66 16.75
CA PRO A 119 -4.66 -8.45 17.91
C PRO A 119 -5.57 -8.40 19.13
N VAL A 120 -5.09 -8.97 20.23
CA VAL A 120 -5.85 -8.91 21.48
C VAL A 120 -5.88 -7.45 21.89
N ALA A 121 -7.06 -6.87 21.87
CA ALA A 121 -7.25 -5.46 22.17
C ALA A 121 -6.90 -5.13 23.62
N ALA A 122 -6.47 -3.89 23.83
CA ALA A 122 -6.31 -3.30 25.16
C ALA A 122 -5.31 -4.00 26.08
N ARG A 123 -4.22 -4.35 25.56
CA ARG A 123 -3.13 -4.88 26.37
C ARG A 123 -2.15 -3.85 26.80
#